data_e52e2af0e0726aa9c19844795585d98b
#
_entry.id   e52e2af0e0726aa9c19844795585d98b
#
_cell.length_a   1.000
_cell.length_b   1.000
_cell.length_c   1.000
_cell.angle_alpha   90.00
_cell.angle_beta   90.00
_cell.angle_gamma   90.00
#
_symmetry.space_group_name_H-M   'P 1'
#
loop_
_entity.id
_entity.type
_entity.pdbx_description
1 polymer ?
#
loop_
_entity_poly.entity_id
_entity_poly.type
_entity_poly.pdbx_seq_one_letter_code
_entity_poly.pdbx_strand_id
1 'polypeptide(L)'
;MTDKVIRFSNGTTYEHYMGIWSRLAGATFLDWLAPARNQQWLDIGCGNGAFTEMIMERCAPATIHGIDPSPEQLAYARTRPALSSVVFEQADAMALPVPNASIDIAVMPLVIFFLSDPARGVAEMARVVCPGGLVTAYAWDMEGGGFPYEILLREIRALGVTVPAPPHPEASRLDALRALWAGAGLKDIDTHAIDVSRTFGTLDDFWTTSLGAPSVGATLAAMPAEQRAQLEARVNAQLQVDAAGRVTCRARANAVKGRVPQ
;
A
#
# COMPACT_ATOMS: atom_id res chain seq x y z
N MET A 1 -19.85 -4.12 19.22
CA MET A 1 -19.29 -3.09 18.32
C MET A 1 -18.67 -3.86 17.15
N THR A 2 -19.28 -3.80 15.98
CA THR A 2 -18.73 -4.48 14.79
C THR A 2 -17.53 -3.67 14.31
N ASP A 3 -16.33 -4.23 14.49
CA ASP A 3 -15.12 -3.69 13.86
C ASP A 3 -15.35 -3.55 12.35
N LYS A 4 -15.42 -2.30 11.88
CA LYS A 4 -15.48 -1.99 10.45
C LYS A 4 -14.07 -2.16 9.88
N VAL A 5 -13.69 -3.41 9.65
CA VAL A 5 -12.45 -3.73 8.94
C VAL A 5 -12.54 -3.19 7.51
N ILE A 6 -11.55 -2.43 7.08
CA ILE A 6 -11.43 -1.96 5.68
C ILE A 6 -11.22 -3.21 4.81
N ARG A 7 -12.20 -3.53 3.95
CA ARG A 7 -12.12 -4.66 3.02
C ARG A 7 -12.13 -4.14 1.58
N PHE A 8 -11.14 -4.57 0.82
CA PHE A 8 -11.04 -4.30 -0.62
C PHE A 8 -11.60 -5.51 -1.38
N SER A 9 -12.91 -5.57 -1.56
CA SER A 9 -13.60 -6.70 -2.20
C SER A 9 -13.75 -6.56 -3.71
N ASN A 10 -13.37 -5.42 -4.32
CA ASN A 10 -13.52 -5.15 -5.75
C ASN A 10 -12.23 -4.61 -6.35
N GLY A 11 -11.51 -5.45 -7.12
CA GLY A 11 -10.24 -5.11 -7.74
C GLY A 11 -10.32 -3.96 -8.74
N THR A 12 -11.42 -3.84 -9.51
CA THR A 12 -11.61 -2.76 -10.49
C THR A 12 -11.79 -1.40 -9.79
N THR A 13 -12.55 -1.36 -8.71
CA THR A 13 -12.75 -0.13 -7.92
C THR A 13 -11.45 0.32 -7.26
N TYR A 14 -10.66 -0.63 -6.74
CA TYR A 14 -9.34 -0.35 -6.19
C TYR A 14 -8.39 0.24 -7.24
N GLU A 15 -8.35 -0.33 -8.45
CA GLU A 15 -7.51 0.16 -9.56
C GLU A 15 -7.79 1.63 -9.88
N HIS A 16 -9.06 2.03 -9.94
CA HIS A 16 -9.46 3.41 -10.27
C HIS A 16 -9.08 4.40 -9.15
N TYR A 17 -9.27 4.00 -7.91
CA TYR A 17 -9.04 4.82 -6.72
C TYR A 17 -7.57 4.88 -6.33
N MET A 18 -6.97 3.74 -6.02
CA MET A 18 -5.60 3.65 -5.51
C MET A 18 -4.58 3.21 -6.56
N GLY A 19 -5.01 2.53 -7.65
CA GLY A 19 -4.10 1.89 -8.58
C GLY A 19 -3.05 2.83 -9.18
N ILE A 20 -3.43 4.04 -9.59
CA ILE A 20 -2.47 5.04 -10.11
C ILE A 20 -1.47 5.45 -9.03
N TRP A 21 -1.94 5.73 -7.82
CA TRP A 21 -1.09 6.10 -6.69
C TRP A 21 -0.12 4.98 -6.32
N SER A 22 -0.63 3.74 -6.24
CA SER A 22 0.18 2.56 -5.93
C SER A 22 1.26 2.32 -6.98
N ARG A 23 0.94 2.51 -8.28
CA ARG A 23 1.92 2.41 -9.37
C ARG A 23 3.00 3.48 -9.28
N LEU A 24 2.64 4.75 -9.01
CA LEU A 24 3.61 5.83 -8.85
C LEU A 24 4.57 5.55 -7.68
N ALA A 25 4.04 5.18 -6.51
CA ALA A 25 4.86 4.86 -5.36
C ALA A 25 5.69 3.60 -5.58
N GLY A 26 5.10 2.55 -6.15
CA GLY A 26 5.78 1.29 -6.46
C GLY A 26 6.90 1.45 -7.48
N ALA A 27 6.73 2.30 -8.51
CA ALA A 27 7.78 2.59 -9.48
C ALA A 27 9.00 3.25 -8.81
N THR A 28 8.77 4.30 -8.03
CA THR A 28 9.82 5.00 -7.28
C THR A 28 10.49 4.08 -6.26
N PHE A 29 9.69 3.23 -5.59
CA PHE A 29 10.21 2.23 -4.65
C PHE A 29 11.14 1.23 -5.34
N LEU A 30 10.76 0.67 -6.49
CA LEU A 30 11.59 -0.28 -7.23
C LEU A 30 12.88 0.37 -7.76
N ASP A 31 12.84 1.65 -8.16
CA ASP A 31 14.02 2.41 -8.54
C ASP A 31 15.01 2.58 -7.38
N TRP A 32 14.51 2.90 -6.18
CA TRP A 32 15.34 2.99 -4.98
C TRP A 32 15.85 1.64 -4.49
N LEU A 33 15.01 0.60 -4.57
CA LEU A 33 15.37 -0.76 -4.16
C LEU A 33 16.50 -1.31 -5.03
N ALA A 34 16.46 -1.05 -6.34
CA ALA A 34 17.41 -1.50 -7.36
C ALA A 34 17.78 -2.99 -7.20
N PRO A 35 16.81 -3.91 -7.23
CA PRO A 35 17.06 -5.31 -6.94
C PRO A 35 17.88 -5.97 -8.05
N ALA A 36 18.66 -6.99 -7.69
CA ALA A 36 19.31 -7.83 -8.69
C ALA A 36 18.26 -8.61 -9.50
N ARG A 37 18.60 -8.92 -10.75
CA ARG A 37 17.74 -9.77 -11.61
C ARG A 37 17.81 -11.23 -11.18
N ASN A 38 16.88 -12.03 -11.64
CA ASN A 38 16.84 -13.48 -11.42
C ASN A 38 16.73 -13.89 -9.95
N GLN A 39 15.99 -13.10 -9.15
CA GLN A 39 15.74 -13.39 -7.74
C GLN A 39 14.38 -14.08 -7.56
N GLN A 40 14.26 -14.87 -6.51
CA GLN A 40 13.02 -15.47 -6.05
C GLN A 40 12.31 -14.46 -5.12
N TRP A 41 11.13 -14.02 -5.51
CA TRP A 41 10.36 -13.01 -4.80
C TRP A 41 9.16 -13.60 -4.04
N LEU A 42 8.91 -13.03 -2.88
CA LEU A 42 7.67 -13.20 -2.13
C LEU A 42 6.99 -11.84 -2.02
N ASP A 43 5.79 -11.69 -2.61
CA ASP A 43 4.96 -10.48 -2.54
C ASP A 43 3.85 -10.69 -1.51
N ILE A 44 3.96 -10.03 -0.35
CA ILE A 44 3.12 -10.24 0.83
C ILE A 44 2.05 -9.15 0.89
N GLY A 45 0.78 -9.58 0.86
CA GLY A 45 -0.37 -8.70 0.64
C GLY A 45 -0.46 -8.26 -0.81
N CYS A 46 -0.24 -9.19 -1.74
CA CYS A 46 -0.16 -8.92 -3.18
C CYS A 46 -1.48 -8.39 -3.77
N GLY A 47 -2.59 -8.51 -3.04
CA GLY A 47 -3.90 -8.03 -3.43
C GLY A 47 -4.31 -8.52 -4.83
N ASN A 48 -4.72 -7.60 -5.68
CA ASN A 48 -5.10 -7.85 -7.07
C ASN A 48 -3.92 -8.06 -8.03
N GLY A 49 -2.69 -8.18 -7.53
CA GLY A 49 -1.49 -8.44 -8.30
C GLY A 49 -0.87 -7.21 -9.00
N ALA A 50 -1.33 -5.99 -8.70
CA ALA A 50 -0.83 -4.79 -9.39
C ALA A 50 0.67 -4.54 -9.16
N PHE A 51 1.18 -4.74 -7.95
CA PHE A 51 2.60 -4.61 -7.66
C PHE A 51 3.39 -5.83 -8.13
N THR A 52 2.82 -7.03 -8.03
CA THR A 52 3.38 -8.26 -8.60
C THR A 52 3.67 -8.11 -10.09
N GLU A 53 2.74 -7.49 -10.85
CA GLU A 53 2.92 -7.20 -12.28
C GLU A 53 4.11 -6.24 -12.53
N MET A 54 4.26 -5.21 -11.68
CA MET A 54 5.41 -4.30 -11.75
C MET A 54 6.75 -5.00 -11.48
N ILE A 55 6.79 -5.97 -10.56
CA ILE A 55 7.99 -6.81 -10.33
C ILE A 55 8.32 -7.60 -11.60
N MET A 56 7.31 -8.24 -12.23
CA MET A 56 7.51 -8.97 -13.49
C MET A 56 8.07 -8.08 -14.59
N GLU A 57 7.49 -6.91 -14.78
CA GLU A 57 7.87 -5.98 -15.85
C GLU A 57 9.28 -5.39 -15.67
N ARG A 58 9.67 -5.09 -14.41
CA ARG A 58 10.84 -4.25 -14.15
C ARG A 58 12.03 -4.98 -13.56
N CYS A 59 11.81 -6.09 -12.84
CA CYS A 59 12.87 -6.74 -12.05
C CYS A 59 13.38 -8.03 -12.68
N ALA A 60 12.72 -8.59 -13.70
CA ALA A 60 13.04 -9.88 -14.31
C ALA A 60 13.32 -10.97 -13.23
N PRO A 61 12.31 -11.29 -12.41
CA PRO A 61 12.44 -12.28 -11.34
C PRO A 61 12.66 -13.69 -11.89
N ALA A 62 13.27 -14.57 -11.09
CA ALA A 62 13.30 -16.01 -11.40
C ALA A 62 11.90 -16.62 -11.15
N THR A 63 11.31 -16.28 -10.00
CA THR A 63 9.96 -16.70 -9.61
C THR A 63 9.31 -15.60 -8.76
N ILE A 64 7.99 -15.56 -8.74
CA ILE A 64 7.23 -14.77 -7.79
C ILE A 64 6.17 -15.66 -7.14
N HIS A 65 6.08 -15.58 -5.81
CA HIS A 65 4.99 -16.11 -5.01
C HIS A 65 4.23 -14.94 -4.40
N GLY A 66 2.93 -14.79 -4.72
CA GLY A 66 2.05 -13.75 -4.17
C GLY A 66 1.18 -14.33 -3.07
N ILE A 67 1.11 -13.66 -1.94
CA ILE A 67 0.31 -14.06 -0.78
C ILE A 67 -0.65 -12.95 -0.40
N ASP A 68 -1.93 -13.28 -0.19
CA ASP A 68 -2.95 -12.34 0.30
C ASP A 68 -4.02 -13.10 1.10
N PRO A 69 -4.59 -12.52 2.17
CA PRO A 69 -5.68 -13.17 2.92
C PRO A 69 -7.03 -13.16 2.19
N SER A 70 -7.23 -12.31 1.16
CA SER A 70 -8.49 -12.20 0.42
C SER A 70 -8.53 -13.11 -0.81
N PRO A 71 -9.40 -14.14 -0.81
CA PRO A 71 -9.57 -15.00 -1.97
C PRO A 71 -10.11 -14.25 -3.20
N GLU A 72 -10.89 -13.17 -3.01
CA GLU A 72 -11.43 -12.35 -4.09
C GLU A 72 -10.33 -11.58 -4.81
N GLN A 73 -9.37 -11.02 -4.06
CA GLN A 73 -8.21 -10.34 -4.61
C GLN A 73 -7.33 -11.31 -5.40
N LEU A 74 -7.03 -12.47 -4.84
CA LEU A 74 -6.26 -13.52 -5.52
C LEU A 74 -6.96 -14.05 -6.78
N ALA A 75 -8.28 -14.19 -6.74
CA ALA A 75 -9.05 -14.57 -7.94
C ALA A 75 -8.87 -13.53 -9.05
N TYR A 76 -8.90 -12.24 -8.71
CA TYR A 76 -8.64 -11.18 -9.69
C TYR A 76 -7.20 -11.20 -10.19
N ALA A 77 -6.20 -11.34 -9.30
CA ALA A 77 -4.79 -11.40 -9.67
C ALA A 77 -4.50 -12.51 -10.71
N ARG A 78 -5.14 -13.68 -10.54
CA ARG A 78 -5.04 -14.81 -11.47
C ARG A 78 -5.64 -14.53 -12.86
N THR A 79 -6.50 -13.50 -13.00
CA THR A 79 -7.04 -13.11 -14.33
C THR A 79 -6.08 -12.23 -15.13
N ARG A 80 -5.00 -11.72 -14.53
CA ARG A 80 -4.02 -10.88 -15.22
C ARG A 80 -3.12 -11.73 -16.12
N PRO A 81 -3.12 -11.51 -17.46
CA PRO A 81 -2.34 -12.34 -18.38
C PRO A 81 -0.83 -12.32 -18.09
N ALA A 82 -0.30 -11.16 -17.65
CA ALA A 82 1.11 -10.98 -17.32
C ALA A 82 1.55 -11.81 -16.10
N LEU A 83 0.61 -12.29 -15.28
CA LEU A 83 0.88 -13.04 -14.05
C LEU A 83 0.59 -14.55 -14.16
N SER A 84 0.44 -15.08 -15.38
CA SER A 84 0.10 -16.50 -15.59
C SER A 84 1.15 -17.48 -15.03
N SER A 85 2.41 -17.04 -14.83
CA SER A 85 3.48 -17.84 -14.22
C SER A 85 3.63 -17.64 -12.71
N VAL A 86 2.85 -16.73 -12.11
CA VAL A 86 2.93 -16.41 -10.68
C VAL A 86 2.11 -17.40 -9.87
N VAL A 87 2.68 -17.90 -8.78
CA VAL A 87 1.94 -18.69 -7.79
C VAL A 87 1.25 -17.75 -6.82
N PHE A 88 -0.08 -17.87 -6.69
CA PHE A 88 -0.88 -17.11 -5.73
C PHE A 88 -1.49 -18.02 -4.68
N GLU A 89 -1.26 -17.69 -3.40
CA GLU A 89 -1.73 -18.49 -2.27
C GLU A 89 -2.44 -17.62 -1.23
N GLN A 90 -3.53 -18.15 -0.68
CA GLN A 90 -4.24 -17.50 0.42
C GLN A 90 -3.54 -17.80 1.74
N ALA A 91 -2.96 -16.78 2.39
CA ALA A 91 -2.34 -16.93 3.69
C ALA A 91 -2.26 -15.60 4.45
N ASP A 92 -1.92 -15.69 5.74
CA ASP A 92 -1.68 -14.57 6.62
C ASP A 92 -0.18 -14.19 6.60
N ALA A 93 0.10 -12.89 6.48
CA ALA A 93 1.46 -12.35 6.55
C ALA A 93 2.19 -12.66 7.88
N MET A 94 1.44 -12.93 8.94
CA MET A 94 1.97 -13.30 10.27
C MET A 94 2.19 -14.81 10.45
N ALA A 95 1.92 -15.62 9.41
CA ALA A 95 2.12 -17.06 9.39
C ALA A 95 2.32 -17.53 7.94
N LEU A 96 3.48 -17.17 7.34
CA LEU A 96 3.76 -17.44 5.93
C LEU A 96 3.93 -18.94 5.66
N PRO A 97 3.20 -19.53 4.68
CA PRO A 97 3.31 -20.94 4.31
C PRO A 97 4.54 -21.21 3.43
N VAL A 98 5.65 -20.59 3.76
CA VAL A 98 6.89 -20.62 2.99
C VAL A 98 8.00 -21.16 3.89
N PRO A 99 8.84 -22.08 3.40
CA PRO A 99 9.97 -22.62 4.18
C PRO A 99 10.96 -21.55 4.63
N ASN A 100 11.68 -21.82 5.72
CA ASN A 100 12.76 -20.94 6.17
C ASN A 100 13.84 -20.81 5.09
N ALA A 101 14.41 -19.62 4.96
CA ALA A 101 15.56 -19.34 4.12
C ALA A 101 15.43 -19.91 2.68
N SER A 102 14.29 -19.63 2.03
CA SER A 102 13.96 -20.13 0.69
C SER A 102 13.68 -19.04 -0.34
N ILE A 103 13.66 -17.78 0.07
CA ILE A 103 13.33 -16.62 -0.77
C ILE A 103 14.50 -15.64 -0.77
N ASP A 104 14.79 -15.01 -1.91
CA ASP A 104 15.85 -14.00 -2.00
C ASP A 104 15.35 -12.61 -1.57
N ILE A 105 14.11 -12.27 -1.94
CA ILE A 105 13.50 -10.96 -1.63
C ILE A 105 12.05 -11.14 -1.16
N ALA A 106 11.78 -10.76 0.07
CA ALA A 106 10.41 -10.61 0.57
C ALA A 106 10.02 -9.12 0.59
N VAL A 107 8.90 -8.79 -0.04
CA VAL A 107 8.36 -7.42 -0.10
C VAL A 107 6.95 -7.35 0.46
N MET A 108 6.65 -6.27 1.18
CA MET A 108 5.32 -5.99 1.74
C MET A 108 4.86 -4.59 1.29
N PRO A 109 4.18 -4.47 0.14
CA PRO A 109 3.78 -3.19 -0.44
C PRO A 109 2.45 -2.71 0.11
N LEU A 110 2.43 -1.57 0.84
CA LEU A 110 1.24 -0.88 1.35
C LEU A 110 0.38 -1.71 2.34
N VAL A 111 0.98 -2.63 3.09
CA VAL A 111 0.26 -3.62 3.93
C VAL A 111 0.55 -3.47 5.42
N ILE A 112 1.76 -3.10 5.83
CA ILE A 112 2.26 -3.23 7.21
C ILE A 112 1.32 -2.62 8.27
N PHE A 113 0.65 -1.52 7.96
CA PHE A 113 -0.28 -0.84 8.87
C PHE A 113 -1.64 -1.57 9.02
N PHE A 114 -1.90 -2.60 8.20
CA PHE A 114 -3.08 -3.47 8.32
C PHE A 114 -2.85 -4.71 9.18
N LEU A 115 -1.60 -5.07 9.47
CA LEU A 115 -1.29 -6.22 10.30
C LEU A 115 -1.75 -5.98 11.74
N SER A 116 -2.30 -7.00 12.40
CA SER A 116 -2.62 -6.94 13.83
C SER A 116 -1.37 -7.01 14.72
N ASP A 117 -0.26 -7.52 14.17
CA ASP A 117 1.06 -7.55 14.79
C ASP A 117 2.13 -7.32 13.71
N PRO A 118 2.52 -6.04 13.45
CA PRO A 118 3.55 -5.72 12.47
C PRO A 118 4.91 -6.36 12.76
N ALA A 119 5.29 -6.50 14.04
CA ALA A 119 6.57 -7.11 14.42
C ALA A 119 6.62 -8.59 14.03
N ARG A 120 5.54 -9.32 14.25
CA ARG A 120 5.40 -10.73 13.83
C ARG A 120 5.44 -10.86 12.30
N GLY A 121 4.77 -9.97 11.57
CA GLY A 121 4.83 -9.98 10.10
C GLY A 121 6.25 -9.81 9.59
N VAL A 122 7.02 -8.85 10.13
CA VAL A 122 8.42 -8.63 9.74
C VAL A 122 9.31 -9.80 10.16
N ALA A 123 9.07 -10.42 11.33
CA ALA A 123 9.80 -11.62 11.76
C ALA A 123 9.58 -12.80 10.81
N GLU A 124 8.35 -13.00 10.30
CA GLU A 124 8.05 -14.01 9.29
C GLU A 124 8.75 -13.73 7.96
N MET A 125 8.78 -12.46 7.52
CA MET A 125 9.56 -12.07 6.34
C MET A 125 11.05 -12.42 6.51
N ALA A 126 11.63 -12.09 7.67
CA ALA A 126 13.03 -12.41 7.96
C ALA A 126 13.29 -13.93 8.03
N ARG A 127 12.33 -14.73 8.54
CA ARG A 127 12.43 -16.19 8.61
C ARG A 127 12.51 -16.85 7.23
N VAL A 128 11.70 -16.40 6.27
CA VAL A 128 11.60 -17.03 4.95
C VAL A 128 12.70 -16.60 3.99
N VAL A 129 13.36 -15.48 4.25
CA VAL A 129 14.43 -14.95 3.40
C VAL A 129 15.76 -15.63 3.72
N CYS A 130 16.51 -15.98 2.67
CA CYS A 130 17.85 -16.59 2.76
C CYS A 130 18.85 -15.65 3.47
N PRO A 131 19.91 -16.18 4.12
CA PRO A 131 21.02 -15.36 4.60
C PRO A 131 21.58 -14.45 3.49
N GLY A 132 21.76 -13.17 3.80
CA GLY A 132 22.15 -12.14 2.83
C GLY A 132 21.05 -11.61 1.93
N GLY A 133 19.88 -12.26 1.92
CA GLY A 133 18.69 -11.83 1.16
C GLY A 133 18.04 -10.58 1.73
N LEU A 134 17.03 -10.07 1.04
CA LEU A 134 16.46 -8.74 1.27
C LEU A 134 15.03 -8.81 1.81
N VAL A 135 14.79 -8.14 2.92
CA VAL A 135 13.45 -7.90 3.48
C VAL A 135 13.11 -6.42 3.28
N THR A 136 11.98 -6.13 2.64
CA THR A 136 11.64 -4.74 2.28
C THR A 136 10.15 -4.48 2.32
N ALA A 137 9.78 -3.22 2.55
CA ALA A 137 8.39 -2.76 2.51
C ALA A 137 8.33 -1.29 2.13
N TYR A 138 7.14 -0.84 1.68
CA TYR A 138 6.78 0.57 1.68
C TYR A 138 5.31 0.73 2.07
N ALA A 139 5.00 1.86 2.68
CA ALA A 139 3.68 2.13 3.23
C ALA A 139 3.36 3.62 3.12
N TRP A 140 2.08 3.99 2.86
CA TRP A 140 1.68 5.39 2.96
C TRP A 140 2.00 5.92 4.34
N ASP A 141 2.57 7.14 4.42
CA ASP A 141 2.84 7.82 5.69
C ASP A 141 1.53 8.26 6.34
N MET A 142 0.87 7.31 7.05
CA MET A 142 -0.49 7.49 7.56
C MET A 142 -0.58 8.56 8.64
N GLU A 143 0.42 8.70 9.49
CA GLU A 143 0.44 9.70 10.57
C GLU A 143 1.09 11.02 10.14
N GLY A 144 2.02 11.00 9.18
CA GLY A 144 2.64 12.20 8.61
C GLY A 144 1.79 12.91 7.56
N GLY A 145 0.55 12.45 7.32
CA GLY A 145 -0.35 13.07 6.34
C GLY A 145 -0.03 12.73 4.90
N GLY A 146 0.74 11.66 4.65
CA GLY A 146 1.17 11.23 3.32
C GLY A 146 0.14 10.38 2.56
N PHE A 147 -0.98 10.02 3.15
CA PHE A 147 -2.01 9.25 2.44
C PHE A 147 -2.60 10.07 1.27
N PRO A 148 -2.79 9.51 0.08
CA PRO A 148 -3.21 10.25 -1.12
C PRO A 148 -4.46 11.14 -0.97
N TYR A 149 -5.38 10.74 -0.12
CA TYR A 149 -6.64 11.44 0.14
C TYR A 149 -6.73 12.01 1.57
N GLU A 150 -5.60 12.28 2.21
CA GLU A 150 -5.57 12.78 3.60
C GLU A 150 -6.30 14.12 3.75
N ILE A 151 -6.24 15.00 2.74
CA ILE A 151 -7.00 16.25 2.74
C ILE A 151 -8.51 15.99 2.97
N LEU A 152 -9.06 14.96 2.32
CA LEU A 152 -10.47 14.59 2.44
C LEU A 152 -10.75 13.95 3.81
N LEU A 153 -9.92 13.02 4.24
CA LEU A 153 -10.08 12.33 5.53
C LEU A 153 -9.97 13.32 6.71
N ARG A 154 -9.07 14.28 6.62
CA ARG A 154 -8.89 15.33 7.63
C ARG A 154 -10.13 16.20 7.77
N GLU A 155 -10.69 16.65 6.66
CA GLU A 155 -11.89 17.51 6.67
C GLU A 155 -13.14 16.72 7.12
N ILE A 156 -13.26 15.44 6.78
CA ILE A 156 -14.33 14.56 7.29
C ILE A 156 -14.24 14.46 8.82
N ARG A 157 -13.03 14.21 9.36
CA ARG A 157 -12.80 14.16 10.82
C ARG A 157 -13.11 15.52 11.49
N ALA A 158 -12.75 16.64 10.85
CA ALA A 158 -13.02 17.99 11.36
C ALA A 158 -14.52 18.32 11.41
N LEU A 159 -15.36 17.62 10.64
CA LEU A 159 -16.82 17.68 10.72
C LEU A 159 -17.40 16.71 11.77
N GLY A 160 -16.57 16.07 12.59
CA GLY A 160 -17.00 15.13 13.64
C GLY A 160 -17.42 13.76 13.12
N VAL A 161 -17.09 13.41 11.86
CA VAL A 161 -17.45 12.12 11.25
C VAL A 161 -16.27 11.14 11.42
N THR A 162 -16.55 9.97 11.97
CA THR A 162 -15.56 8.91 12.13
C THR A 162 -15.31 8.20 10.80
N VAL A 163 -14.04 8.11 10.41
CA VAL A 163 -13.59 7.33 9.27
C VAL A 163 -12.81 6.13 9.79
N PRO A 164 -13.06 4.92 9.26
CA PRO A 164 -12.25 3.75 9.61
C PRO A 164 -10.75 4.01 9.35
N ALA A 165 -9.92 3.65 10.32
CA ALA A 165 -8.46 3.72 10.21
C ALA A 165 -7.88 2.29 10.23
N PRO A 166 -6.70 2.06 9.65
CA PRO A 166 -5.99 0.80 9.84
C PRO A 166 -5.61 0.60 11.31
N PRO A 167 -5.40 -0.65 11.76
CA PRO A 167 -5.11 -0.94 13.17
C PRO A 167 -3.80 -0.33 13.68
N HIS A 168 -2.77 -0.23 12.82
CA HIS A 168 -1.43 0.25 13.16
C HIS A 168 -0.92 1.33 12.22
N PRO A 169 -1.56 2.53 12.15
CA PRO A 169 -1.11 3.61 11.25
C PRO A 169 0.33 4.06 11.57
N GLU A 170 0.74 4.01 12.84
CA GLU A 170 2.09 4.35 13.31
C GLU A 170 3.18 3.46 12.71
N ALA A 171 2.87 2.20 12.35
CA ALA A 171 3.83 1.27 11.74
C ALA A 171 4.34 1.75 10.37
N SER A 172 3.69 2.74 9.76
CA SER A 172 4.12 3.34 8.49
C SER A 172 5.16 4.46 8.63
N ARG A 173 5.52 4.89 9.84
CA ARG A 173 6.52 5.94 10.07
C ARG A 173 7.93 5.41 9.80
N LEU A 174 8.84 6.26 9.33
CA LEU A 174 10.22 5.87 9.04
C LEU A 174 10.96 5.31 10.25
N ASP A 175 10.78 5.91 11.42
CA ASP A 175 11.39 5.45 12.67
C ASP A 175 10.80 4.11 13.15
N ALA A 176 9.48 3.92 13.01
CA ALA A 176 8.81 2.68 13.34
C ALA A 176 9.22 1.54 12.39
N LEU A 177 9.27 1.79 11.09
CA LEU A 177 9.77 0.82 10.11
C LEU A 177 11.20 0.40 10.44
N ARG A 178 12.10 1.35 10.70
CA ARG A 178 13.48 1.06 11.11
C ARG A 178 13.52 0.21 12.38
N ALA A 179 12.71 0.53 13.38
CA ALA A 179 12.65 -0.21 14.65
C ALA A 179 12.13 -1.65 14.44
N LEU A 180 11.11 -1.86 13.61
CA LEU A 180 10.57 -3.19 13.28
C LEU A 180 11.62 -4.05 12.59
N TRP A 181 12.36 -3.50 11.61
CA TRP A 181 13.46 -4.21 10.91
C TRP A 181 14.61 -4.56 11.87
N ALA A 182 15.01 -3.62 12.73
CA ALA A 182 16.03 -3.86 13.74
C ALA A 182 15.58 -4.92 14.76
N GLY A 183 14.33 -4.87 15.21
CA GLY A 183 13.73 -5.84 16.12
C GLY A 183 13.67 -7.26 15.56
N ALA A 184 13.55 -7.42 14.25
CA ALA A 184 13.63 -8.71 13.54
C ALA A 184 15.08 -9.18 13.29
N GLY A 185 16.09 -8.47 13.78
CA GLY A 185 17.51 -8.84 13.66
C GLY A 185 18.15 -8.51 12.31
N LEU A 186 17.45 -7.80 11.43
CA LEU A 186 17.94 -7.41 10.11
C LEU A 186 19.11 -6.41 10.23
N LYS A 187 20.00 -6.43 9.26
CA LYS A 187 21.18 -5.56 9.15
C LYS A 187 21.09 -4.67 7.93
N ASP A 188 22.02 -3.71 7.81
CA ASP A 188 22.10 -2.77 6.68
C ASP A 188 20.75 -2.07 6.41
N ILE A 189 20.07 -1.66 7.50
CA ILE A 189 18.76 -1.08 7.44
C ILE A 189 18.84 0.33 6.85
N ASP A 190 18.20 0.51 5.70
CA ASP A 190 18.05 1.80 5.02
C ASP A 190 16.57 2.16 4.88
N THR A 191 16.25 3.46 4.99
CA THR A 191 14.89 3.97 4.90
C THR A 191 14.83 5.15 3.94
N HIS A 192 13.73 5.27 3.20
CA HIS A 192 13.56 6.29 2.17
C HIS A 192 12.13 6.84 2.17
N ALA A 193 12.00 8.16 2.00
CA ALA A 193 10.70 8.80 1.78
C ALA A 193 10.43 8.92 0.27
N ILE A 194 9.28 8.42 -0.16
CA ILE A 194 8.84 8.41 -1.55
C ILE A 194 7.74 9.46 -1.72
N ASP A 195 8.04 10.56 -2.38
CA ASP A 195 7.05 11.58 -2.72
C ASP A 195 6.54 11.37 -4.13
N VAL A 196 5.22 11.31 -4.27
CA VAL A 196 4.54 11.16 -5.56
C VAL A 196 3.44 12.20 -5.73
N SER A 197 3.08 12.49 -6.98
CA SER A 197 1.98 13.39 -7.30
C SER A 197 1.11 12.82 -8.41
N ARG A 198 -0.20 13.10 -8.30
CA ARG A 198 -1.19 12.77 -9.32
C ARG A 198 -1.95 14.04 -9.69
N THR A 199 -2.11 14.27 -11.00
CA THR A 199 -2.92 15.36 -11.54
C THR A 199 -4.23 14.79 -12.07
N PHE A 200 -5.34 15.33 -11.56
CA PHE A 200 -6.69 15.08 -12.03
C PHE A 200 -7.07 16.13 -13.08
N GLY A 201 -7.83 15.72 -14.08
CA GLY A 201 -8.24 16.60 -15.17
C GLY A 201 -9.10 17.77 -14.72
N THR A 202 -9.94 17.56 -13.71
CA THR A 202 -10.86 18.56 -13.13
C THR A 202 -11.09 18.28 -11.64
N LEU A 203 -11.72 19.24 -10.95
CA LEU A 203 -12.24 18.99 -9.59
C LEU A 203 -13.28 17.86 -9.56
N ASP A 204 -14.13 17.76 -10.56
CA ASP A 204 -15.13 16.69 -10.67
C ASP A 204 -14.47 15.31 -10.81
N ASP A 205 -13.41 15.21 -11.59
CA ASP A 205 -12.59 13.98 -11.71
C ASP A 205 -11.96 13.58 -10.36
N PHE A 206 -11.43 14.55 -9.60
CA PHE A 206 -10.94 14.30 -8.23
C PHE A 206 -12.04 13.74 -7.33
N TRP A 207 -13.22 14.37 -7.32
CA TRP A 207 -14.35 13.93 -6.49
C TRP A 207 -14.91 12.58 -6.90
N THR A 208 -15.13 12.37 -8.19
CA THR A 208 -15.61 11.08 -8.73
C THR A 208 -14.65 9.94 -8.39
N THR A 209 -13.34 10.18 -8.53
CA THR A 209 -12.32 9.21 -8.15
C THR A 209 -12.35 8.93 -6.64
N SER A 210 -12.44 9.97 -5.81
CA SER A 210 -12.46 9.86 -4.34
C SER A 210 -13.68 9.11 -3.81
N LEU A 211 -14.84 9.28 -4.45
CA LEU A 211 -16.08 8.56 -4.14
C LEU A 211 -15.96 7.04 -4.39
N GLY A 212 -15.09 6.62 -5.27
CA GLY A 212 -14.80 5.21 -5.54
C GLY A 212 -14.08 4.49 -4.39
N ALA A 213 -13.60 5.21 -3.37
CA ALA A 213 -12.97 4.61 -2.20
C ALA A 213 -14.00 3.88 -1.32
N PRO A 214 -13.80 2.59 -0.99
CA PRO A 214 -14.78 1.83 -0.21
C PRO A 214 -15.18 2.48 1.12
N SER A 215 -14.21 3.01 1.87
CA SER A 215 -14.45 3.67 3.17
C SER A 215 -14.94 5.11 3.02
N VAL A 216 -14.35 5.87 2.13
CA VAL A 216 -14.69 7.28 1.88
C VAL A 216 -16.05 7.39 1.21
N GLY A 217 -16.29 6.62 0.15
CA GLY A 217 -17.56 6.64 -0.60
C GLY A 217 -18.75 6.31 0.29
N ALA A 218 -18.66 5.26 1.11
CA ALA A 218 -19.71 4.89 2.05
C ALA A 218 -19.96 5.99 3.12
N THR A 219 -18.88 6.61 3.62
CA THR A 219 -18.96 7.71 4.59
C THR A 219 -19.67 8.93 3.97
N LEU A 220 -19.28 9.30 2.74
CA LEU A 220 -19.86 10.44 2.04
C LEU A 220 -21.34 10.19 1.65
N ALA A 221 -21.66 8.96 1.26
CA ALA A 221 -23.05 8.58 0.93
C ALA A 221 -23.99 8.64 2.15
N ALA A 222 -23.48 8.38 3.35
CA ALA A 222 -24.22 8.46 4.60
C ALA A 222 -24.31 9.88 5.18
N MET A 223 -23.58 10.84 4.61
CA MET A 223 -23.48 12.20 5.13
C MET A 223 -24.70 13.04 4.71
N PRO A 224 -25.31 13.87 5.63
CA PRO A 224 -26.34 14.83 5.26
C PRO A 224 -25.88 15.77 4.15
N ALA A 225 -26.78 16.16 3.25
CA ALA A 225 -26.44 16.98 2.08
C ALA A 225 -25.75 18.31 2.43
N GLU A 226 -26.20 18.99 3.50
CA GLU A 226 -25.60 20.23 3.98
C GLU A 226 -24.16 20.01 4.46
N GLN A 227 -23.94 18.95 5.25
CA GLN A 227 -22.60 18.60 5.75
C GLN A 227 -21.67 18.21 4.60
N ARG A 228 -22.18 17.50 3.59
CA ARG A 228 -21.44 17.16 2.38
C ARG A 228 -21.05 18.42 1.60
N ALA A 229 -21.97 19.36 1.39
CA ALA A 229 -21.66 20.62 0.72
C ALA A 229 -20.59 21.44 1.48
N GLN A 230 -20.65 21.44 2.82
CA GLN A 230 -19.62 22.06 3.65
C GLN A 230 -18.26 21.38 3.48
N LEU A 231 -18.22 20.05 3.45
CA LEU A 231 -16.99 19.28 3.19
C LEU A 231 -16.39 19.63 1.83
N GLU A 232 -17.21 19.61 0.77
CA GLU A 232 -16.79 19.94 -0.59
C GLU A 232 -16.18 21.34 -0.67
N ALA A 233 -16.84 22.34 -0.07
CA ALA A 233 -16.34 23.71 -0.02
C ALA A 233 -14.98 23.80 0.69
N ARG A 234 -14.80 23.14 1.83
CA ARG A 234 -13.56 23.14 2.60
C ARG A 234 -12.41 22.46 1.86
N VAL A 235 -12.66 21.31 1.24
CA VAL A 235 -11.66 20.58 0.46
C VAL A 235 -11.26 21.39 -0.78
N ASN A 236 -12.24 21.89 -1.54
CA ASN A 236 -12.00 22.68 -2.75
C ASN A 236 -11.16 23.95 -2.47
N ALA A 237 -11.38 24.60 -1.32
CA ALA A 237 -10.62 25.79 -0.92
C ALA A 237 -9.12 25.49 -0.67
N GLN A 238 -8.74 24.23 -0.45
CA GLN A 238 -7.36 23.81 -0.17
C GLN A 238 -6.69 23.14 -1.38
N LEU A 239 -7.48 22.70 -2.37
CA LEU A 239 -6.93 22.10 -3.58
C LEU A 239 -6.34 23.18 -4.48
N GLN A 240 -5.15 22.91 -4.99
CA GLN A 240 -4.50 23.78 -5.96
C GLN A 240 -5.03 23.46 -7.36
N VAL A 241 -5.80 24.40 -7.92
CA VAL A 241 -6.33 24.31 -9.29
C VAL A 241 -5.47 25.20 -10.20
N ASP A 242 -4.92 24.64 -11.25
CA ASP A 242 -4.12 25.42 -12.22
C ASP A 242 -5.00 26.17 -13.23
N ALA A 243 -4.37 26.96 -14.08
CA ALA A 243 -5.07 27.79 -15.09
C ALA A 243 -5.87 26.95 -16.12
N ALA A 244 -5.59 25.64 -16.24
CA ALA A 244 -6.31 24.71 -17.09
C ALA A 244 -7.43 23.96 -16.35
N GLY A 245 -7.68 24.28 -15.07
CA GLY A 245 -8.70 23.65 -14.24
C GLY A 245 -8.26 22.30 -13.64
N ARG A 246 -6.98 21.92 -13.76
CA ARG A 246 -6.47 20.65 -13.26
C ARG A 246 -6.09 20.74 -11.78
N VAL A 247 -6.26 19.63 -11.07
CA VAL A 247 -5.96 19.51 -9.64
C VAL A 247 -4.78 18.56 -9.43
N THR A 248 -3.72 19.05 -8.78
CA THR A 248 -2.57 18.21 -8.42
C THR A 248 -2.57 17.91 -6.93
N CYS A 249 -2.66 16.63 -6.59
CA CYS A 249 -2.53 16.11 -5.24
C CYS A 249 -1.16 15.47 -5.05
N ARG A 250 -0.65 15.51 -3.82
CA ARG A 250 0.63 14.89 -3.42
C ARG A 250 0.38 13.80 -2.39
N ALA A 251 1.25 12.79 -2.41
CA ALA A 251 1.25 11.74 -1.41
C ALA A 251 2.69 11.36 -1.07
N ARG A 252 2.87 10.81 0.12
CA ARG A 252 4.16 10.28 0.60
C ARG A 252 3.99 8.86 1.09
N ALA A 253 4.89 8.00 0.66
CA ALA A 253 5.10 6.69 1.25
C ALA A 253 6.48 6.63 1.90
N ASN A 254 6.59 5.84 2.94
CA ASN A 254 7.85 5.54 3.63
C ASN A 254 8.27 4.12 3.26
N ALA A 255 9.52 3.96 2.86
CA ALA A 255 10.11 2.68 2.47
C ALA A 255 11.22 2.27 3.43
N VAL A 256 11.43 0.97 3.55
CA VAL A 256 12.50 0.35 4.32
C VAL A 256 13.02 -0.88 3.61
N LYS A 257 14.32 -1.13 3.72
CA LYS A 257 14.99 -2.38 3.34
C LYS A 257 16.00 -2.77 4.40
N GLY A 258 16.26 -4.06 4.53
CA GLY A 258 17.29 -4.62 5.40
C GLY A 258 17.66 -6.03 4.95
N ARG A 259 18.80 -6.53 5.37
CA ARG A 259 19.30 -7.85 4.99
C ARG A 259 19.23 -8.82 6.16
N VAL A 260 18.90 -10.08 5.84
CA VAL A 260 19.06 -11.18 6.78
C VAL A 260 20.57 -11.39 6.99
N PRO A 261 21.07 -11.50 8.25
CA PRO A 261 22.48 -11.80 8.51
C PRO A 261 22.96 -13.07 7.80
N GLN A 262 24.25 -13.10 7.46
CA GLN A 262 24.92 -14.28 6.87
C GLN A 262 25.16 -15.36 7.92
#